data_7cdb2b55996ead8c1fde5282d0b7f309
#
_entry.id   7cdb2b55996ead8c1fde5282d0b7f309
#
_cell.length_a   1.000
_cell.length_b   1.000
_cell.length_c   1.000
_cell.angle_alpha   90.00
_cell.angle_beta   90.00
_cell.angle_gamma   90.00
#
_symmetry.space_group_name_H-M   'P 1'
#
loop_
_entity.id
_entity.type
_entity.pdbx_description
1 polymer ?
#
loop_
_entity_poly.entity_id
_entity_poly.type
_entity_poly.pdbx_seq_one_letter_code
_entity_poly.pdbx_strand_id
1 'polypeptide(L)'
;MKQLFGTPDGRVVIKEMPAPTLRGEGAIVQPKFSAISIGTEGTMLRERRAGVADSHTTKGFSTTPEGEKSAPVAKDLALGYSNVGIVLETSAGLDGFRPGDTVTCAGIGFASHAQQCYVPKNLLARCPAHVDLREAAFTTL
;
A
#
# COMPACT_ATOMS: atom_id res chain seq x y z
N MET A 1 11.42 10.13 -2.03
CA MET A 1 10.99 9.04 -2.92
C MET A 1 9.68 9.38 -3.59
N LYS A 2 9.38 8.79 -4.76
CA LYS A 2 8.10 9.00 -5.47
C LYS A 2 7.05 7.98 -5.02
N GLN A 3 5.79 8.46 -4.91
CA GLN A 3 4.63 7.64 -4.56
C GLN A 3 3.39 8.15 -5.29
N LEU A 4 2.46 7.25 -5.68
CA LEU A 4 1.19 7.59 -6.30
C LEU A 4 0.12 7.90 -5.25
N PHE A 5 -0.67 8.95 -5.55
CA PHE A 5 -1.81 9.36 -4.73
C PHE A 5 -3.04 9.60 -5.59
N GLY A 6 -4.20 9.26 -5.06
CA GLY A 6 -5.50 9.74 -5.52
C GLY A 6 -5.84 11.06 -4.82
N THR A 7 -6.05 12.12 -5.59
CA THR A 7 -6.46 13.43 -5.04
C THR A 7 -7.94 13.42 -4.64
N PRO A 8 -8.41 14.40 -3.84
CA PRO A 8 -9.82 14.51 -3.47
C PRO A 8 -10.79 14.60 -4.65
N ASP A 9 -10.34 15.13 -5.79
CA ASP A 9 -11.11 15.19 -7.04
C ASP A 9 -10.92 13.97 -7.95
N GLY A 10 -10.32 12.88 -7.43
CA GLY A 10 -10.19 11.59 -8.11
C GLY A 10 -9.16 11.56 -9.24
N ARG A 11 -8.24 12.52 -9.30
CA ARG A 11 -7.07 12.45 -10.20
C ARG A 11 -5.97 11.61 -9.55
N VAL A 12 -5.09 11.05 -10.37
CA VAL A 12 -3.88 10.35 -9.92
C VAL A 12 -2.69 11.27 -10.09
N VAL A 13 -1.91 11.43 -9.04
CA VAL A 13 -0.71 12.28 -9.03
C VAL A 13 0.48 11.53 -8.44
N ILE A 14 1.69 11.88 -8.88
CA ILE A 14 2.93 11.44 -8.24
C ILE A 14 3.40 12.55 -7.31
N LYS A 15 3.72 12.19 -6.07
CA LYS A 15 4.28 13.12 -5.08
C LYS A 15 5.65 12.66 -4.60
N GLU A 16 6.50 13.64 -4.31
CA GLU A 16 7.75 13.40 -3.58
C GLU A 16 7.44 13.28 -2.09
N MET A 17 7.87 12.17 -1.50
CA MET A 17 7.68 11.84 -0.09
C MET A 17 9.02 11.56 0.58
N PRO A 18 9.16 11.78 1.89
CA PRO A 18 10.30 11.23 2.64
C PRO A 18 10.41 9.72 2.46
N ALA A 19 11.61 9.17 2.52
CA ALA A 19 11.78 7.72 2.58
C ALA A 19 11.13 7.16 3.86
N PRO A 20 10.47 5.98 3.80
CA PRO A 20 9.90 5.37 4.99
C PRO A 20 11.02 4.95 5.95
N THR A 21 10.71 4.97 7.24
CA THR A 21 11.57 4.44 8.30
C THR A 21 10.96 3.21 8.94
N LEU A 22 11.77 2.37 9.55
CA LEU A 22 11.30 1.22 10.33
C LEU A 22 10.43 1.68 11.49
N ARG A 23 9.26 1.04 11.65
CA ARG A 23 8.27 1.32 12.69
C ARG A 23 7.78 0.00 13.29
N GLY A 24 8.39 -0.46 14.36
CA GLY A 24 8.06 -1.75 14.92
C GLY A 24 8.59 -2.92 14.07
N GLU A 25 8.00 -4.11 14.22
CA GLU A 25 8.44 -5.34 13.55
C GLU A 25 8.01 -5.34 12.07
N GLY A 26 8.96 -5.15 11.17
CA GLY A 26 8.70 -5.04 9.73
C GLY A 26 9.95 -4.79 8.91
N ALA A 27 9.78 -4.53 7.64
CA ALA A 27 10.85 -4.29 6.67
C ALA A 27 10.61 -3.04 5.83
N ILE A 28 11.70 -2.44 5.37
CA ILE A 28 11.69 -1.50 4.24
C ILE A 28 11.88 -2.33 2.97
N VAL A 29 10.93 -2.22 2.06
CA VAL A 29 10.91 -2.96 0.79
C VAL A 29 11.00 -1.98 -0.36
N GLN A 30 11.80 -2.33 -1.38
CA GLN A 30 11.82 -1.67 -2.68
C GLN A 30 10.91 -2.44 -3.65
N PRO A 31 9.69 -2.01 -3.93
CA PRO A 31 8.83 -2.64 -4.92
C PRO A 31 9.49 -2.70 -6.30
N LYS A 32 9.39 -3.84 -6.96
CA LYS A 32 9.77 -4.04 -8.36
C LYS A 32 8.54 -3.99 -9.27
N PHE A 33 7.43 -4.55 -8.79
CA PHE A 33 6.13 -4.51 -9.45
C PHE A 33 5.06 -4.28 -8.40
N SER A 34 4.01 -3.57 -8.79
CA SER A 34 2.80 -3.42 -7.97
C SER A 34 1.56 -3.59 -8.86
N ALA A 35 0.56 -4.26 -8.33
CA ALA A 35 -0.68 -4.53 -9.05
C ALA A 35 -1.71 -3.42 -8.80
N ILE A 36 -2.36 -2.95 -9.87
CA ILE A 36 -3.46 -1.99 -9.81
C ILE A 36 -4.76 -2.77 -9.76
N SER A 37 -5.53 -2.57 -8.71
CA SER A 37 -6.87 -3.14 -8.58
C SER A 37 -7.92 -2.24 -9.24
N ILE A 38 -8.35 -2.61 -10.44
CA ILE A 38 -9.37 -1.86 -11.19
C ILE A 38 -10.68 -1.76 -10.39
N GLY A 39 -11.06 -2.83 -9.67
CA GLY A 39 -12.24 -2.87 -8.82
C GLY A 39 -12.12 -1.90 -7.64
N THR A 40 -11.13 -2.08 -6.79
CA THR A 40 -10.98 -1.32 -5.55
C THR A 40 -10.51 0.12 -5.80
N GLU A 41 -9.34 0.28 -6.41
CA GLU A 41 -8.75 1.61 -6.62
C GLU A 41 -9.53 2.42 -7.66
N GLY A 42 -10.02 1.76 -8.72
CA GLY A 42 -10.88 2.40 -9.71
C GLY A 42 -12.21 2.89 -9.12
N THR A 43 -12.79 2.16 -8.17
CA THR A 43 -14.00 2.59 -7.47
C THR A 43 -13.70 3.77 -6.54
N MET A 44 -12.65 3.70 -5.74
CA MET A 44 -12.22 4.81 -4.89
C MET A 44 -12.02 6.11 -5.67
N LEU A 45 -11.37 6.05 -6.83
CA LEU A 45 -11.13 7.22 -7.67
C LEU A 45 -12.44 7.74 -8.30
N ARG A 46 -13.37 6.86 -8.70
CA ARG A 46 -14.68 7.26 -9.21
C ARG A 46 -15.55 7.93 -8.15
N GLU A 47 -15.57 7.38 -6.94
CA GLU A 47 -16.30 7.95 -5.80
C GLU A 47 -15.79 9.35 -5.47
N ARG A 48 -14.47 9.54 -5.45
CA ARG A 48 -13.84 10.84 -5.25
C ARG A 48 -14.23 11.84 -6.33
N ARG A 49 -14.23 11.46 -7.61
CA ARG A 49 -14.70 12.30 -8.73
C ARG A 49 -16.17 12.69 -8.58
N ALA A 50 -16.99 11.81 -8.04
CA ALA A 50 -18.41 12.05 -7.80
C ALA A 50 -18.66 12.87 -6.51
N GLY A 51 -17.62 13.24 -5.75
CA GLY A 51 -17.77 13.91 -4.47
C GLY A 51 -18.38 13.04 -3.37
N VAL A 52 -18.34 11.72 -3.56
CA VAL A 52 -18.79 10.74 -2.58
C VAL A 52 -17.63 10.43 -1.63
N ALA A 53 -17.87 10.42 -0.33
CA ALA A 53 -16.85 10.03 0.65
C ALA A 53 -16.44 8.57 0.42
N ASP A 54 -15.16 8.26 0.58
CA ASP A 54 -14.58 6.93 0.36
C ASP A 54 -15.31 5.86 1.20
N SER A 55 -16.30 5.21 0.61
CA SER A 55 -17.14 4.22 1.31
C SER A 55 -16.37 2.96 1.69
N HIS A 56 -15.28 2.67 0.98
CA HIS A 56 -14.45 1.47 1.20
C HIS A 56 -13.33 1.65 2.23
N THR A 57 -12.86 2.88 2.45
CA THR A 57 -11.81 3.15 3.44
C THR A 57 -12.35 3.36 4.85
N THR A 58 -13.60 3.78 4.99
CA THR A 58 -14.21 4.07 6.30
C THR A 58 -14.81 2.86 7.01
N LYS A 59 -15.21 1.80 6.29
CA LYS A 59 -15.87 0.64 6.90
C LYS A 59 -14.92 -0.44 7.45
N GLY A 60 -13.64 -0.44 7.12
CA GLY A 60 -12.70 -1.50 7.50
C GLY A 60 -11.66 -1.11 8.55
N PHE A 61 -11.38 0.16 8.75
CA PHE A 61 -10.29 0.62 9.62
C PHE A 61 -10.60 1.89 10.43
N SER A 62 -11.86 2.29 10.54
CA SER A 62 -12.24 3.44 11.36
C SER A 62 -12.57 2.98 12.78
N THR A 63 -11.83 3.50 13.75
CA THR A 63 -12.17 3.48 15.17
C THR A 63 -13.14 4.60 15.56
N THR A 64 -13.80 5.26 14.60
CA THR A 64 -14.81 6.27 14.85
C THR A 64 -16.14 5.62 15.23
N PRO A 65 -16.84 6.11 16.28
CA PRO A 65 -18.15 5.62 16.66
C PRO A 65 -19.19 5.77 15.54
N GLU A 66 -20.07 4.78 15.40
CA GLU A 66 -21.17 4.81 14.45
C GLU A 66 -22.05 6.07 14.70
N GLY A 67 -22.14 6.93 13.69
CA GLY A 67 -23.05 8.09 13.72
C GLY A 67 -22.48 9.42 13.21
N GLU A 68 -21.19 9.56 13.03
CA GLU A 68 -20.65 10.77 12.42
C GLU A 68 -20.75 10.71 10.89
N LYS A 69 -21.43 11.71 10.30
CA LYS A 69 -21.43 11.94 8.84
C LYS A 69 -19.98 12.04 8.38
N SER A 70 -19.59 11.19 7.42
CA SER A 70 -18.25 11.21 6.86
C SER A 70 -17.87 12.64 6.45
N ALA A 71 -16.78 13.12 7.05
CA ALA A 71 -16.20 14.41 6.68
C ALA A 71 -15.83 14.39 5.18
N PRO A 72 -15.89 15.55 4.50
CA PRO A 72 -15.54 15.63 3.09
C PRO A 72 -14.12 15.09 2.87
N VAL A 73 -13.91 14.39 1.75
CA VAL A 73 -12.62 13.81 1.32
C VAL A 73 -11.58 14.94 1.19
N ALA A 74 -10.95 15.31 2.29
CA ALA A 74 -10.06 16.47 2.35
C ALA A 74 -8.60 16.14 2.09
N LYS A 75 -8.22 14.84 2.00
CA LYS A 75 -6.81 14.42 1.91
C LYS A 75 -6.55 13.50 0.72
N ASP A 76 -5.33 13.58 0.21
CA ASP A 76 -4.86 12.60 -0.76
C ASP A 76 -4.81 11.19 -0.15
N LEU A 77 -5.15 10.20 -0.96
CA LEU A 77 -5.13 8.78 -0.63
C LEU A 77 -3.90 8.13 -1.27
N ALA A 78 -3.03 7.50 -0.49
CA ALA A 78 -1.97 6.67 -1.02
C ALA A 78 -2.57 5.48 -1.78
N LEU A 79 -2.20 5.32 -3.06
CA LEU A 79 -2.69 4.24 -3.91
C LEU A 79 -1.77 3.01 -3.81
N GLY A 80 -2.35 1.84 -4.03
CA GLY A 80 -1.69 0.55 -3.98
C GLY A 80 -1.84 -0.16 -2.65
N TYR A 81 -1.98 -1.50 -2.74
CA TYR A 81 -2.03 -2.38 -1.57
C TYR A 81 -1.49 -3.80 -1.85
N SER A 82 -0.94 -4.02 -3.04
CA SER A 82 -0.32 -5.29 -3.44
C SER A 82 0.92 -5.01 -4.28
N ASN A 83 2.06 -5.48 -3.81
CA ASN A 83 3.31 -5.38 -4.54
C ASN A 83 4.25 -6.55 -4.23
N VAL A 84 5.29 -6.68 -5.04
CA VAL A 84 6.43 -7.56 -4.84
C VAL A 84 7.71 -6.76 -4.97
N GLY A 85 8.67 -7.02 -4.10
CA GLY A 85 9.92 -6.26 -4.08
C GLY A 85 11.05 -6.94 -3.33
N ILE A 86 12.11 -6.18 -3.15
CA ILE A 86 13.32 -6.61 -2.45
C ILE A 86 13.38 -5.94 -1.10
N VAL A 87 13.64 -6.70 -0.05
CA VAL A 87 13.90 -6.19 1.30
C VAL A 87 15.20 -5.38 1.27
N LEU A 88 15.14 -4.11 1.68
CA LEU A 88 16.31 -3.24 1.84
C LEU A 88 16.83 -3.27 3.27
N GLU A 89 15.92 -3.27 4.25
CA GLU A 89 16.24 -3.19 5.66
C GLU A 89 15.18 -3.93 6.48
N THR A 90 15.58 -4.53 7.60
CA THR A 90 14.68 -5.20 8.55
C THR A 90 14.82 -4.61 9.94
N SER A 91 13.72 -4.57 10.71
CA SER A 91 13.78 -4.25 12.13
C SER A 91 14.51 -5.33 12.93
N ALA A 92 15.08 -4.97 14.07
CA ALA A 92 15.56 -5.94 15.03
C ALA A 92 14.40 -6.87 15.47
N GLY A 93 14.62 -8.19 15.42
CA GLY A 93 13.62 -9.18 15.77
C GLY A 93 12.67 -9.57 14.62
N LEU A 94 12.84 -9.07 13.42
CA LEU A 94 12.11 -9.57 12.25
C LEU A 94 12.72 -10.91 11.79
N ASP A 95 12.32 -11.99 12.47
CA ASP A 95 12.79 -13.33 12.11
C ASP A 95 12.23 -13.78 10.76
N GLY A 96 13.07 -14.52 10.04
CA GLY A 96 12.68 -15.15 8.76
C GLY A 96 12.85 -14.24 7.53
N PHE A 97 13.24 -12.97 7.67
CA PHE A 97 13.51 -12.06 6.56
C PHE A 97 14.88 -11.36 6.73
N ARG A 98 15.52 -11.06 5.62
CA ARG A 98 16.80 -10.34 5.59
C ARG A 98 16.91 -9.45 4.35
N PRO A 99 17.78 -8.43 4.38
CA PRO A 99 18.08 -7.63 3.18
C PRO A 99 18.48 -8.52 2.00
N GLY A 100 17.91 -8.23 0.82
CA GLY A 100 18.07 -9.00 -0.40
C GLY A 100 16.98 -10.05 -0.65
N ASP A 101 16.18 -10.41 0.34
CA ASP A 101 15.06 -11.34 0.13
C ASP A 101 14.01 -10.73 -0.79
N THR A 102 13.45 -11.57 -1.68
CA THR A 102 12.28 -11.22 -2.48
C THR A 102 11.01 -11.52 -1.69
N VAL A 103 10.14 -10.53 -1.57
CA VAL A 103 8.92 -10.62 -0.78
C VAL A 103 7.71 -10.08 -1.53
N THR A 104 6.54 -10.69 -1.30
CA THR A 104 5.25 -10.11 -1.63
C THR A 104 4.73 -9.34 -0.43
N CYS A 105 4.07 -8.23 -0.69
CA CYS A 105 3.61 -7.30 0.32
C CYS A 105 2.13 -7.01 0.12
N ALA A 106 1.42 -6.87 1.24
CA ALA A 106 -0.01 -6.59 1.27
C ALA A 106 -0.33 -5.35 2.09
N GLY A 107 -1.52 -4.81 1.91
CA GLY A 107 -2.17 -3.85 2.79
C GLY A 107 -2.15 -2.40 2.31
N ILE A 108 -3.33 -1.76 2.45
CA ILE A 108 -3.54 -0.34 2.16
C ILE A 108 -2.66 0.49 3.11
N GLY A 109 -1.92 1.46 2.53
CA GLY A 109 -0.99 2.31 3.28
C GLY A 109 0.37 1.67 3.57
N PHE A 110 0.55 0.38 3.23
CA PHE A 110 1.82 -0.36 3.39
C PHE A 110 2.40 -0.78 2.04
N ALA A 111 1.69 -1.59 1.26
CA ALA A 111 2.14 -2.06 -0.03
C ALA A 111 1.74 -1.11 -1.18
N SER A 112 2.05 0.17 -1.02
CA SER A 112 1.64 1.24 -1.93
C SER A 112 2.42 1.21 -3.26
N HIS A 113 1.89 1.92 -4.28
CA HIS A 113 2.61 2.23 -5.52
C HIS A 113 3.68 3.30 -5.25
N ALA A 114 4.81 2.88 -4.71
CA ALA A 114 5.88 3.75 -4.25
C ALA A 114 7.26 3.15 -4.57
N GLN A 115 8.29 3.97 -4.53
CA GLN A 115 9.67 3.49 -4.72
C GLN A 115 10.19 2.69 -3.52
N GLN A 116 9.67 2.98 -2.32
CA GLN A 116 9.96 2.23 -1.09
C GLN A 116 8.71 2.18 -0.22
N CYS A 117 8.54 1.08 0.51
CA CYS A 117 7.44 0.87 1.45
C CYS A 117 7.97 0.34 2.78
N TYR A 118 7.45 0.83 3.89
CA TYR A 118 7.53 0.10 5.16
C TYR A 118 6.38 -0.90 5.21
N VAL A 119 6.68 -2.16 5.44
CA VAL A 119 5.68 -3.23 5.51
C VAL A 119 5.82 -4.00 6.81
N PRO A 120 4.77 -4.10 7.65
CA PRO A 120 4.77 -4.90 8.86
C PRO A 120 4.94 -6.40 8.57
N LYS A 121 5.50 -7.16 9.51
CA LYS A 121 5.78 -8.60 9.41
C LYS A 121 4.58 -9.42 8.91
N ASN A 122 3.40 -9.16 9.45
CA ASN A 122 2.18 -9.89 9.12
C ASN A 122 1.61 -9.60 7.72
N LEU A 123 2.19 -8.64 7.01
CA LEU A 123 1.84 -8.26 5.63
C LEU A 123 2.96 -8.58 4.64
N LEU A 124 3.95 -9.36 5.06
CA LEU A 124 5.08 -9.83 4.26
C LEU A 124 5.00 -11.34 4.06
N ALA A 125 5.28 -11.81 2.85
CA ALA A 125 5.50 -13.21 2.57
C ALA A 125 6.69 -13.39 1.62
N ARG A 126 7.48 -14.46 1.79
CA ARG A 126 8.56 -14.78 0.86
C ARG A 126 8.00 -15.12 -0.51
N CYS A 127 8.55 -14.52 -1.54
CA CYS A 127 8.25 -14.90 -2.91
C CYS A 127 9.17 -16.07 -3.30
N PRO A 128 8.62 -17.24 -3.71
CA PRO A 128 9.43 -18.34 -4.18
C PRO A 128 10.23 -17.96 -5.45
N ALA A 129 11.46 -18.45 -5.57
CA ALA A 129 12.38 -18.07 -6.64
C ALA A 129 11.88 -18.42 -8.06
N HIS A 130 10.98 -19.39 -8.19
CA HIS A 130 10.42 -19.83 -9.48
C HIS A 130 9.19 -19.06 -9.92
N VAL A 131 8.68 -18.13 -9.10
CA VAL A 131 7.49 -17.31 -9.41
C VAL A 131 7.92 -16.05 -10.16
N ASP A 132 7.27 -15.76 -11.28
CA ASP A 132 7.45 -14.48 -11.97
C ASP A 132 6.99 -13.33 -11.07
N LEU A 133 7.84 -12.30 -10.93
CA LEU A 133 7.54 -11.18 -10.04
C LEU A 133 6.30 -10.39 -10.48
N ARG A 134 5.97 -10.34 -11.78
CA ARG A 134 4.77 -9.67 -12.25
C ARG A 134 3.52 -10.40 -11.76
N GLU A 135 3.54 -11.75 -11.78
CA GLU A 135 2.46 -12.57 -11.24
C GLU A 135 2.39 -12.46 -9.70
N ALA A 136 3.55 -12.49 -9.04
CA ALA A 136 3.65 -12.34 -7.59
C ALA A 136 3.09 -11.00 -7.08
N ALA A 137 3.09 -9.94 -7.90
CA ALA A 137 2.48 -8.66 -7.53
C ALA A 137 0.95 -8.74 -7.30
N PHE A 138 0.28 -9.79 -7.82
CA PHE A 138 -1.17 -9.99 -7.68
C PHE A 138 -1.57 -10.88 -6.49
N THR A 139 -0.64 -11.32 -5.65
CA THR A 139 -0.93 -12.28 -4.56
C THR A 139 -1.96 -11.83 -3.53
N THR A 140 -2.28 -10.56 -3.47
CA THR A 140 -3.29 -9.99 -2.55
C THR A 140 -4.56 -9.51 -3.24
N LEU A 141 -4.68 -9.72 -4.53
CA LEU A 141 -5.85 -9.32 -5.34
C LEU A 141 -6.86 -10.45 -5.55
#